data_bc441b02c94eb8480b68e1690ef12345
#
_entry.id   bc441b02c94eb8480b68e1690ef12345
#
_cell.length_a   1.000
_cell.length_b   1.000
_cell.length_c   1.000
_cell.angle_alpha   90.00
_cell.angle_beta   90.00
_cell.angle_gamma   90.00
#
_symmetry.space_group_name_H-M   'P 1'
#
loop_
_entity.id
_entity.type
_entity.pdbx_description
1 polymer ?
#
loop_
_entity_poly.entity_id
_entity_poly.type
_entity_poly.pdbx_seq_one_letter_code
_entity_poly.pdbx_strand_id
1 'polypeptide(L)'
;PRSILLIDWFVLIALLGGPRLAYRLFKDRGLDHILERVKHQSVPVLLISAKEGADTFIREMRRDPRAVYRVVGVLADTPSRVGREIYRVPVLGTIDTLETVVAQLDRRGKRPQKLIITAQNLPGDRVRRLLDQADALAIPLARLPRLTDFQRNLDNPEHALEPIALEDLLGRSQAVLDRDAMARLIRGRRILITGAGGTIGSELARQIAPLSPGRLVLLDNGEFALYGIEMELRERFPALRPVLLLRDVRDRPQVDEVMGGEKPEIVFHAAALKHLPMVEANPIEGVLTNVAGSRNIAEAGRAFGASLVVMISTDKAVNPTSVMGATKRLAESFCQALDLYEARRRAPLSGGTRYVTVRFGNVLGSTGSVVPLFQRQLAAGGPLTVTDPEVTRFFMTVREAVELVLQASALPSDRGAPDSGAPDARGKIFVLDMGEPVKIVDLAHQMIRLAGLRPRRDVAIEFVGLRPGEKLHEELFHPGEPLIPTANPAIRLAAPRTADYAMLARSIDELEENARGRREQRVLQILQRLVPEYQPSAPRPSAAFASGK
;
A
#
# COMPACT_ATOMS: atom_id res chain seq x y z
N PRO A 1 73.71 1.36 -51.42
CA PRO A 1 72.34 1.04 -51.39
C PRO A 1 71.59 1.55 -50.18
N ARG A 2 71.37 2.88 -50.15
CA ARG A 2 70.51 3.52 -49.12
C ARG A 2 69.03 3.15 -49.30
N SER A 3 68.63 2.71 -50.47
CA SER A 3 67.27 2.29 -50.79
C SER A 3 66.84 0.97 -50.12
N ILE A 4 67.79 0.05 -49.85
CA ILE A 4 67.49 -1.24 -49.19
C ILE A 4 67.13 -0.99 -47.74
N LEU A 5 67.82 -0.11 -47.06
CA LEU A 5 67.53 0.28 -45.65
C LEU A 5 66.14 0.90 -45.46
N LEU A 6 65.67 1.65 -46.45
CA LEU A 6 64.33 2.21 -46.42
C LEU A 6 63.24 1.14 -46.62
N ILE A 7 63.48 0.20 -47.51
CA ILE A 7 62.58 -0.92 -47.79
C ILE A 7 62.49 -1.86 -46.56
N ASP A 8 63.64 -2.19 -45.94
CA ASP A 8 63.67 -3.01 -44.71
C ASP A 8 62.92 -2.34 -43.58
N TRP A 9 63.01 -1.01 -43.46
CA TRP A 9 62.33 -0.27 -42.42
C TRP A 9 60.78 -0.29 -42.61
N PHE A 10 60.30 -0.14 -43.85
CA PHE A 10 58.89 -0.29 -44.17
C PHE A 10 58.36 -1.70 -44.02
N VAL A 11 59.14 -2.71 -44.37
CA VAL A 11 58.81 -4.14 -44.18
C VAL A 11 58.77 -4.48 -42.69
N LEU A 12 59.70 -3.94 -41.91
CA LEU A 12 59.73 -4.16 -40.46
C LEU A 12 58.52 -3.50 -39.73
N ILE A 13 58.17 -2.30 -40.14
CA ILE A 13 56.97 -1.62 -39.62
C ILE A 13 55.71 -2.36 -40.01
N ALA A 14 55.61 -2.88 -41.23
CA ALA A 14 54.47 -3.66 -41.70
C ALA A 14 54.37 -5.00 -40.98
N LEU A 15 55.50 -5.71 -40.74
CA LEU A 15 55.54 -7.00 -40.07
C LEU A 15 55.29 -6.86 -38.55
N LEU A 16 55.80 -5.86 -37.91
CA LEU A 16 55.63 -5.63 -36.45
C LEU A 16 54.35 -4.89 -36.10
N GLY A 17 53.96 -3.91 -36.92
CA GLY A 17 52.75 -3.08 -36.71
C GLY A 17 51.51 -3.69 -37.32
N GLY A 18 51.62 -4.38 -38.47
CA GLY A 18 50.50 -4.96 -39.19
C GLY A 18 49.68 -5.97 -38.36
N PRO A 19 50.28 -6.97 -37.73
CA PRO A 19 49.56 -7.91 -36.90
C PRO A 19 48.93 -7.22 -35.65
N ARG A 20 49.62 -6.23 -35.06
CA ARG A 20 49.06 -5.47 -33.94
C ARG A 20 47.90 -4.57 -34.37
N LEU A 21 47.99 -3.94 -35.49
CA LEU A 21 46.92 -3.10 -36.04
C LEU A 21 45.73 -4.00 -36.47
N ALA A 22 46.02 -5.12 -37.14
CA ALA A 22 45.00 -6.12 -37.49
C ALA A 22 44.35 -6.69 -36.25
N TYR A 23 45.09 -7.07 -35.23
CA TYR A 23 44.54 -7.55 -33.93
C TYR A 23 43.70 -6.46 -33.24
N ARG A 24 44.10 -5.22 -33.24
CA ARG A 24 43.28 -4.09 -32.71
C ARG A 24 42.03 -3.85 -33.55
N LEU A 25 42.14 -3.83 -34.87
CA LEU A 25 40.99 -3.71 -35.78
C LEU A 25 40.03 -4.90 -35.66
N PHE A 26 40.54 -6.12 -35.43
CA PHE A 26 39.74 -7.28 -35.13
C PHE A 26 39.08 -7.19 -33.76
N LYS A 27 39.80 -6.78 -32.74
CA LYS A 27 39.30 -6.65 -31.38
C LYS A 27 38.31 -5.48 -31.24
N ASP A 28 38.59 -4.34 -31.87
CA ASP A 28 37.71 -3.15 -31.81
C ASP A 28 36.53 -3.21 -32.78
N ARG A 29 36.57 -4.04 -33.81
CA ARG A 29 35.49 -4.23 -34.80
C ARG A 29 34.71 -5.53 -34.63
N GLY A 30 34.86 -6.24 -33.52
CA GLY A 30 33.96 -7.31 -33.09
C GLY A 30 33.34 -8.12 -34.26
N LEU A 31 34.16 -8.85 -35.05
CA LEU A 31 33.65 -9.78 -36.07
C LEU A 31 32.80 -10.90 -35.46
N ASP A 32 32.95 -11.14 -34.14
CA ASP A 32 32.04 -12.01 -33.38
C ASP A 32 30.59 -11.50 -33.41
N HIS A 33 30.39 -10.16 -33.47
CA HIS A 33 29.05 -9.58 -33.63
C HIS A 33 28.40 -9.79 -34.99
N ILE A 34 29.13 -10.18 -36.02
CA ILE A 34 28.54 -10.41 -37.37
C ILE A 34 28.13 -11.86 -37.56
N LEU A 35 28.82 -12.80 -36.91
CA LEU A 35 28.50 -14.23 -37.01
C LEU A 35 27.47 -14.70 -35.94
N GLU A 36 27.42 -14.09 -34.76
CA GLU A 36 26.38 -14.38 -33.76
C GLU A 36 25.04 -13.67 -34.01
N ARG A 37 24.99 -12.66 -34.88
CA ARG A 37 23.74 -11.93 -35.23
C ARG A 37 22.66 -12.78 -35.91
N VAL A 38 22.91 -14.02 -36.23
CA VAL A 38 21.98 -14.85 -37.03
C VAL A 38 21.01 -15.68 -36.17
N LYS A 39 21.07 -15.68 -34.81
CA LYS A 39 20.21 -16.58 -34.00
C LYS A 39 19.49 -16.02 -32.76
N HIS A 40 19.66 -14.75 -32.39
CA HIS A 40 18.83 -14.20 -31.30
C HIS A 40 17.92 -13.10 -31.85
N GLN A 41 16.64 -13.42 -32.04
CA GLN A 41 15.59 -12.45 -32.35
C GLN A 41 15.38 -11.58 -31.10
N SER A 42 16.15 -10.48 -30.97
CA SER A 42 15.93 -9.53 -29.88
C SER A 42 14.60 -8.79 -30.08
N VAL A 43 13.78 -8.73 -29.05
CA VAL A 43 12.47 -8.08 -29.04
C VAL A 43 12.65 -6.56 -29.16
N PRO A 44 12.12 -5.89 -30.21
CA PRO A 44 12.19 -4.44 -30.33
C PRO A 44 11.30 -3.79 -29.28
N VAL A 45 11.86 -2.85 -28.49
CA VAL A 45 11.16 -2.16 -27.40
C VAL A 45 11.27 -0.63 -27.53
N LEU A 46 10.20 0.07 -27.17
CA LEU A 46 10.17 1.53 -27.07
C LEU A 46 10.14 1.93 -25.58
N LEU A 47 11.09 2.75 -25.16
CA LEU A 47 11.17 3.20 -23.78
C LEU A 47 10.32 4.45 -23.56
N ILE A 48 9.66 4.50 -22.41
CA ILE A 48 8.80 5.60 -21.97
C ILE A 48 9.46 6.31 -20.80
N SER A 49 9.73 7.61 -20.95
CA SER A 49 10.54 8.48 -20.12
C SER A 49 12.04 8.42 -20.43
N ALA A 50 12.60 9.60 -20.73
CA ALA A 50 14.02 9.77 -21.06
C ALA A 50 14.84 10.21 -19.83
N LYS A 51 14.62 9.56 -18.66
CA LYS A 51 15.34 9.82 -17.39
C LYS A 51 16.38 8.72 -17.11
N GLU A 52 16.97 8.77 -15.93
CA GLU A 52 18.05 7.87 -15.47
C GLU A 52 17.77 6.36 -15.69
N GLY A 53 16.52 5.93 -15.53
CA GLY A 53 16.13 4.54 -15.79
C GLY A 53 16.35 4.11 -17.25
N ALA A 54 16.09 5.03 -18.21
CA ALA A 54 16.35 4.76 -19.64
C ALA A 54 17.85 4.62 -19.92
N ASP A 55 18.68 5.50 -19.34
CA ASP A 55 20.13 5.46 -19.47
C ASP A 55 20.72 4.14 -18.98
N THR A 56 20.27 3.71 -17.81
CA THR A 56 20.72 2.45 -17.19
C THR A 56 20.31 1.25 -18.04
N PHE A 57 19.04 1.18 -18.45
CA PHE A 57 18.52 0.09 -19.26
C PHE A 57 19.22 -0.01 -20.62
N ILE A 58 19.39 1.11 -21.33
CA ILE A 58 20.09 1.12 -22.64
C ILE A 58 21.54 0.66 -22.48
N ARG A 59 22.23 1.11 -21.43
CA ARG A 59 23.62 0.73 -21.16
C ARG A 59 23.76 -0.76 -20.86
N GLU A 60 22.84 -1.34 -20.07
CA GLU A 60 22.82 -2.77 -19.78
C GLU A 60 22.55 -3.61 -21.03
N MET A 61 21.51 -3.27 -21.79
CA MET A 61 21.17 -3.99 -23.03
C MET A 61 22.29 -3.93 -24.09
N ARG A 62 23.15 -2.94 -24.02
CA ARG A 62 24.30 -2.83 -24.93
C ARG A 62 25.55 -3.56 -24.45
N ARG A 63 25.67 -3.80 -23.14
CA ARG A 63 26.79 -4.55 -22.54
C ARG A 63 26.64 -6.04 -22.67
N ASP A 64 25.40 -6.52 -22.71
CA ASP A 64 25.09 -7.94 -22.82
C ASP A 64 24.90 -8.34 -24.30
N PRO A 65 25.79 -9.15 -24.89
CA PRO A 65 25.64 -9.68 -26.24
C PRO A 65 24.40 -10.56 -26.42
N ARG A 66 23.86 -11.09 -25.33
CA ARG A 66 22.66 -11.95 -25.31
C ARG A 66 21.40 -11.20 -24.94
N ALA A 67 21.41 -9.87 -24.92
CA ALA A 67 20.28 -9.06 -24.54
C ALA A 67 19.00 -9.44 -25.30
N VAL A 68 17.97 -9.79 -24.55
CA VAL A 68 16.66 -10.18 -25.07
C VAL A 68 15.95 -8.99 -25.75
N TYR A 69 16.24 -7.76 -25.32
CA TYR A 69 15.57 -6.54 -25.78
C TYR A 69 16.48 -5.65 -26.63
N ARG A 70 15.90 -5.08 -27.69
CA ARG A 70 16.56 -4.07 -28.55
C ARG A 70 15.77 -2.77 -28.50
N VAL A 71 16.35 -1.72 -27.94
CA VAL A 71 15.71 -0.41 -27.86
C VAL A 71 15.68 0.24 -29.24
N VAL A 72 14.48 0.53 -29.75
CA VAL A 72 14.27 1.16 -31.07
C VAL A 72 14.10 2.69 -30.97
N GLY A 73 13.82 3.21 -29.78
CA GLY A 73 13.68 4.65 -29.50
C GLY A 73 13.27 4.91 -28.07
N VAL A 74 13.23 6.18 -27.71
CA VAL A 74 12.80 6.67 -26.38
C VAL A 74 11.74 7.75 -26.58
N LEU A 75 10.72 7.79 -25.73
CA LEU A 75 9.80 8.92 -25.60
C LEU A 75 10.19 9.75 -24.37
N ALA A 76 10.21 11.06 -24.52
CA ALA A 76 10.57 11.98 -23.45
C ALA A 76 9.35 12.46 -22.65
N ASP A 77 9.58 12.86 -21.40
CA ASP A 77 8.56 13.53 -20.58
C ASP A 77 8.28 14.98 -21.04
N THR A 78 9.27 15.60 -21.68
CA THR A 78 9.22 17.00 -22.12
C THR A 78 9.72 17.17 -23.55
N PRO A 79 9.18 18.14 -24.33
CA PRO A 79 9.60 18.37 -25.72
C PRO A 79 11.07 18.73 -25.88
N SER A 80 11.70 19.32 -24.86
CA SER A 80 13.11 19.79 -24.91
C SER A 80 14.15 18.69 -25.13
N ARG A 81 13.77 17.42 -24.94
CA ARG A 81 14.64 16.26 -25.15
C ARG A 81 14.44 15.58 -26.50
N VAL A 82 13.39 15.92 -27.23
CA VAL A 82 13.08 15.30 -28.53
C VAL A 82 14.18 15.64 -29.54
N GLY A 83 14.59 14.68 -30.36
CA GLY A 83 15.68 14.83 -31.33
C GLY A 83 17.08 14.60 -30.77
N ARG A 84 17.23 14.42 -29.45
CA ARG A 84 18.51 14.04 -28.83
C ARG A 84 18.70 12.53 -28.89
N GLU A 85 19.90 12.08 -28.60
CA GLU A 85 20.24 10.66 -28.50
C GLU A 85 20.73 10.30 -27.11
N ILE A 86 20.31 9.14 -26.61
CA ILE A 86 20.79 8.52 -25.39
C ILE A 86 21.57 7.27 -25.80
N TYR A 87 22.88 7.27 -25.66
CA TYR A 87 23.76 6.19 -26.14
C TYR A 87 23.43 5.73 -27.58
N ARG A 88 23.29 6.67 -28.52
CA ARG A 88 22.90 6.44 -29.93
C ARG A 88 21.49 5.86 -30.11
N VAL A 89 20.62 5.92 -29.10
CA VAL A 89 19.19 5.64 -29.23
C VAL A 89 18.44 6.96 -29.34
N PRO A 90 17.68 7.20 -30.41
CA PRO A 90 17.04 8.49 -30.63
C PRO A 90 15.84 8.69 -29.71
N VAL A 91 15.67 9.91 -29.21
CA VAL A 91 14.44 10.38 -28.55
C VAL A 91 13.47 10.83 -29.63
N LEU A 92 12.46 10.02 -29.92
CA LEU A 92 11.62 10.13 -31.12
C LEU A 92 10.43 11.09 -30.95
N GLY A 93 10.01 11.34 -29.70
CA GLY A 93 8.87 12.18 -29.39
C GLY A 93 8.64 12.31 -27.90
N THR A 94 7.50 12.83 -27.53
CA THR A 94 7.01 12.86 -26.13
C THR A 94 6.05 11.71 -25.88
N ILE A 95 5.76 11.45 -24.60
CA ILE A 95 4.78 10.44 -24.16
C ILE A 95 3.43 10.65 -24.87
N ASP A 96 3.02 11.92 -25.02
CA ASP A 96 1.73 12.28 -25.64
C ASP A 96 1.69 12.00 -27.17
N THR A 97 2.84 11.76 -27.80
CA THR A 97 2.95 11.43 -29.25
C THR A 97 3.16 9.94 -29.52
N LEU A 98 2.89 9.05 -28.56
CA LEU A 98 3.14 7.61 -28.64
C LEU A 98 2.58 6.99 -29.93
N GLU A 99 1.32 7.24 -30.27
CA GLU A 99 0.66 6.66 -31.46
C GLU A 99 1.36 7.07 -32.76
N THR A 100 1.70 8.35 -32.86
CA THR A 100 2.41 8.89 -34.03
C THR A 100 3.80 8.27 -34.19
N VAL A 101 4.53 8.11 -33.08
CA VAL A 101 5.87 7.53 -33.07
C VAL A 101 5.83 6.04 -33.42
N VAL A 102 4.85 5.29 -32.89
CA VAL A 102 4.66 3.87 -33.22
C VAL A 102 4.33 3.71 -34.71
N ALA A 103 3.42 4.52 -35.27
CA ALA A 103 3.11 4.50 -36.69
C ALA A 103 4.34 4.85 -37.57
N GLN A 104 5.18 5.77 -37.12
CA GLN A 104 6.43 6.10 -37.82
C GLN A 104 7.45 4.96 -37.77
N LEU A 105 7.58 4.28 -36.64
CA LEU A 105 8.45 3.11 -36.48
C LEU A 105 7.94 1.93 -37.32
N ASP A 106 6.64 1.74 -37.39
CA ASP A 106 6.00 0.68 -38.19
C ASP A 106 6.30 0.87 -39.69
N ARG A 107 6.16 2.08 -40.23
CA ARG A 107 6.53 2.40 -41.61
C ARG A 107 8.02 2.11 -41.93
N ARG A 108 8.88 2.15 -40.90
CA ARG A 108 10.32 1.85 -41.01
C ARG A 108 10.66 0.37 -40.76
N GLY A 109 9.68 -0.49 -40.57
CA GLY A 109 9.87 -1.91 -40.26
C GLY A 109 10.48 -2.14 -38.85
N LYS A 110 10.33 -1.18 -37.94
CA LYS A 110 10.87 -1.20 -36.56
C LYS A 110 9.77 -1.10 -35.52
N ARG A 111 8.57 -1.63 -35.79
CA ARG A 111 7.45 -1.60 -34.85
C ARG A 111 7.89 -2.20 -33.51
N PRO A 112 7.68 -1.50 -32.39
CA PRO A 112 7.97 -2.05 -31.07
C PRO A 112 6.98 -3.18 -30.75
N GLN A 113 7.49 -4.25 -30.14
CA GLN A 113 6.68 -5.36 -29.65
C GLN A 113 6.35 -5.21 -28.16
N LYS A 114 7.02 -4.27 -27.46
CA LYS A 114 6.74 -3.97 -26.07
C LYS A 114 7.06 -2.49 -25.77
N LEU A 115 6.25 -1.87 -24.92
CA LEU A 115 6.49 -0.57 -24.34
C LEU A 115 7.04 -0.75 -22.92
N ILE A 116 8.07 -0.01 -22.52
CA ILE A 116 8.70 -0.15 -21.20
C ILE A 116 8.74 1.22 -20.51
N ILE A 117 8.04 1.35 -19.39
CA ILE A 117 8.14 2.54 -18.53
C ILE A 117 9.44 2.45 -17.75
N THR A 118 10.32 3.45 -17.97
CA THR A 118 11.61 3.56 -17.30
C THR A 118 11.63 4.61 -16.19
N ALA A 119 10.56 5.42 -16.06
CA ALA A 119 10.37 6.35 -14.96
C ALA A 119 9.98 5.61 -13.68
N GLN A 120 10.63 5.94 -12.57
CA GLN A 120 10.27 5.38 -11.25
C GLN A 120 8.93 5.93 -10.73
N ASN A 121 8.64 7.20 -11.00
CA ASN A 121 7.46 7.92 -10.54
C ASN A 121 6.77 8.59 -11.74
N LEU A 122 5.93 7.84 -12.45
CA LEU A 122 5.04 8.42 -13.45
C LEU A 122 3.66 8.61 -12.81
N PRO A 123 3.01 9.79 -12.97
CA PRO A 123 1.65 10.00 -12.45
C PRO A 123 0.67 8.95 -12.98
N GLY A 124 -0.21 8.44 -12.12
CA GLY A 124 -1.09 7.32 -12.49
C GLY A 124 -2.10 7.63 -13.58
N ASP A 125 -2.51 8.90 -13.72
CA ASP A 125 -3.30 9.36 -14.85
C ASP A 125 -2.55 9.20 -16.18
N ARG A 126 -1.23 9.41 -16.18
CA ARG A 126 -0.37 9.15 -17.34
C ARG A 126 -0.18 7.65 -17.59
N VAL A 127 0.00 6.86 -16.54
CA VAL A 127 0.09 5.39 -16.68
C VAL A 127 -1.20 4.83 -17.25
N ARG A 128 -2.36 5.31 -16.78
CA ARG A 128 -3.68 4.92 -17.32
C ARG A 128 -3.80 5.25 -18.81
N ARG A 129 -3.49 6.49 -19.20
CA ARG A 129 -3.52 6.90 -20.62
C ARG A 129 -2.57 6.06 -21.49
N LEU A 130 -1.37 5.76 -20.98
CA LEU A 130 -0.41 4.90 -21.67
C LEU A 130 -0.93 3.46 -21.83
N LEU A 131 -1.62 2.92 -20.83
CA LEU A 131 -2.24 1.60 -20.91
C LEU A 131 -3.35 1.59 -21.98
N ASP A 132 -4.21 2.63 -22.00
CA ASP A 132 -5.27 2.77 -23.01
C ASP A 132 -4.69 2.86 -24.44
N GLN A 133 -3.62 3.64 -24.62
CA GLN A 133 -2.93 3.77 -25.91
C GLN A 133 -2.21 2.47 -26.32
N ALA A 134 -1.57 1.77 -25.36
CA ALA A 134 -0.91 0.50 -25.58
C ALA A 134 -1.90 -0.59 -26.03
N ASP A 135 -3.07 -0.63 -25.40
CA ASP A 135 -4.17 -1.54 -25.78
C ASP A 135 -4.69 -1.23 -27.20
N ALA A 136 -4.92 0.06 -27.51
CA ALA A 136 -5.37 0.47 -28.85
C ALA A 136 -4.35 0.09 -29.95
N LEU A 137 -3.06 0.11 -29.61
CA LEU A 137 -1.96 -0.27 -30.51
C LEU A 137 -1.67 -1.78 -30.49
N ALA A 138 -2.32 -2.56 -29.62
CA ALA A 138 -2.04 -3.98 -29.36
C ALA A 138 -0.55 -4.26 -29.04
N ILE A 139 0.07 -3.40 -28.22
CA ILE A 139 1.46 -3.53 -27.77
C ILE A 139 1.47 -3.63 -26.23
N PRO A 140 2.00 -4.73 -25.65
CA PRO A 140 2.06 -4.88 -24.19
C PRO A 140 2.90 -3.78 -23.52
N LEU A 141 2.41 -3.27 -22.38
CA LEU A 141 3.09 -2.29 -21.54
C LEU A 141 3.70 -2.99 -20.32
N ALA A 142 4.96 -2.69 -20.01
CA ALA A 142 5.68 -3.16 -18.84
C ALA A 142 6.46 -2.02 -18.20
N ARG A 143 7.02 -2.24 -17.01
CA ARG A 143 7.86 -1.27 -16.31
C ARG A 143 9.19 -1.88 -15.86
N LEU A 144 10.19 -1.04 -15.64
CA LEU A 144 11.39 -1.44 -14.91
C LEU A 144 11.08 -1.56 -13.41
N PRO A 145 11.63 -2.56 -12.70
CA PRO A 145 11.54 -2.67 -11.25
C PRO A 145 12.01 -1.38 -10.56
N ARG A 146 11.43 -1.06 -9.42
CA ARG A 146 11.91 0.07 -8.61
C ARG A 146 13.26 -0.28 -7.99
N LEU A 147 14.12 0.70 -7.80
CA LEU A 147 15.43 0.50 -7.15
C LEU A 147 15.31 -0.14 -5.76
N THR A 148 14.18 0.07 -5.07
CA THR A 148 13.86 -0.57 -3.80
C THR A 148 13.58 -2.07 -3.91
N ASP A 149 13.27 -2.57 -5.10
CA ASP A 149 12.91 -3.97 -5.35
C ASP A 149 14.10 -4.79 -5.87
N PHE A 150 15.22 -4.12 -6.20
CA PHE A 150 16.45 -4.76 -6.70
C PHE A 150 17.08 -5.76 -5.73
N GLN A 151 16.84 -5.65 -4.42
CA GLN A 151 17.35 -6.63 -3.44
C GLN A 151 16.69 -8.02 -3.56
N ARG A 152 15.56 -8.14 -4.27
CA ARG A 152 14.84 -9.41 -4.45
C ARG A 152 15.21 -10.19 -5.72
N ASN A 153 15.85 -9.56 -6.72
CA ASN A 153 16.01 -10.13 -8.06
C ASN A 153 17.45 -10.15 -8.58
N LEU A 154 18.44 -10.24 -7.70
CA LEU A 154 19.87 -10.28 -8.09
C LEU A 154 20.28 -11.55 -8.87
N ASP A 155 19.44 -12.60 -8.85
CA ASP A 155 19.83 -13.90 -9.40
C ASP A 155 19.33 -14.16 -10.83
N ASN A 156 18.52 -13.29 -11.44
CA ASN A 156 18.02 -13.53 -12.80
C ASN A 156 17.67 -12.25 -13.59
N PRO A 157 18.63 -11.67 -14.34
CA PRO A 157 18.41 -10.44 -15.14
C PRO A 157 17.40 -10.62 -16.28
N GLU A 158 17.05 -11.85 -16.68
CA GLU A 158 16.07 -12.12 -17.74
C GLU A 158 14.63 -11.78 -17.34
N HIS A 159 14.35 -11.59 -16.04
CA HIS A 159 13.04 -11.25 -15.50
C HIS A 159 12.95 -9.78 -15.03
N ALA A 160 13.81 -8.91 -15.53
CA ALA A 160 13.90 -7.50 -15.11
C ALA A 160 12.69 -6.62 -15.46
N LEU A 161 11.71 -7.11 -16.23
CA LEU A 161 10.51 -6.35 -16.55
C LEU A 161 9.32 -6.86 -15.75
N GLU A 162 8.70 -5.95 -15.01
CA GLU A 162 7.47 -6.24 -14.28
C GLU A 162 6.25 -5.82 -15.12
N PRO A 163 5.15 -6.59 -15.11
CA PRO A 163 3.89 -6.11 -15.64
C PRO A 163 3.47 -4.87 -14.87
N ILE A 164 2.66 -4.00 -15.48
CA ILE A 164 2.08 -2.85 -14.78
C ILE A 164 1.24 -3.37 -13.63
N ALA A 165 1.57 -2.97 -12.43
CA ALA A 165 0.82 -3.33 -11.25
C ALA A 165 -0.35 -2.36 -11.02
N LEU A 166 -1.36 -2.81 -10.29
CA LEU A 166 -2.53 -1.97 -9.97
C LEU A 166 -2.13 -0.73 -9.15
N GLU A 167 -1.10 -0.85 -8.34
CA GLU A 167 -0.51 0.23 -7.55
C GLU A 167 0.02 1.38 -8.42
N ASP A 168 0.53 1.07 -9.62
CA ASP A 168 1.03 2.06 -10.56
C ASP A 168 -0.10 2.95 -11.12
N LEU A 169 -1.31 2.40 -11.17
CA LEU A 169 -2.50 3.09 -11.67
C LEU A 169 -3.12 4.06 -10.65
N LEU A 170 -2.78 3.92 -9.37
CA LEU A 170 -3.25 4.84 -8.32
C LEU A 170 -2.61 6.23 -8.43
N GLY A 171 -1.42 6.31 -9.01
CA GLY A 171 -0.74 7.58 -9.27
C GLY A 171 -0.31 8.35 -8.05
N ARG A 172 -0.19 7.68 -6.92
CA ARG A 172 0.22 8.32 -5.67
C ARG A 172 1.73 8.55 -5.66
N SER A 173 2.13 9.78 -5.37
CA SER A 173 3.51 10.07 -4.99
C SER A 173 3.80 9.46 -3.61
N GLN A 174 4.97 8.83 -3.46
CA GLN A 174 5.37 8.30 -2.15
C GLN A 174 5.45 9.44 -1.13
N ALA A 175 4.86 9.22 0.05
CA ALA A 175 4.97 10.16 1.16
C ALA A 175 6.41 10.27 1.65
N VAL A 176 6.82 11.48 2.03
CA VAL A 176 8.11 11.68 2.68
C VAL A 176 8.01 11.17 4.12
N LEU A 177 8.87 10.22 4.48
CA LEU A 177 8.87 9.57 5.80
C LEU A 177 10.11 9.98 6.59
N ASP A 178 9.92 10.30 7.86
CA ASP A 178 11.01 10.39 8.83
C ASP A 178 11.34 8.99 9.37
N ARG A 179 12.20 8.28 8.65
CA ARG A 179 12.61 6.91 9.00
C ARG A 179 13.36 6.84 10.32
N ASP A 180 14.09 7.90 10.67
CA ASP A 180 14.83 7.97 11.92
C ASP A 180 13.89 8.13 13.12
N ALA A 181 12.84 8.94 13.01
CA ALA A 181 11.82 9.04 14.06
C ALA A 181 11.08 7.71 14.25
N MET A 182 10.72 7.02 13.18
CA MET A 182 10.11 5.69 13.23
C MET A 182 11.05 4.67 13.89
N ALA A 183 12.33 4.68 13.53
CA ALA A 183 13.33 3.79 14.14
C ALA A 183 13.54 4.10 15.62
N ARG A 184 13.60 5.38 16.03
CA ARG A 184 13.69 5.77 17.45
C ARG A 184 12.48 5.32 18.25
N LEU A 185 11.28 5.36 17.66
CA LEU A 185 10.06 4.89 18.32
C LEU A 185 10.15 3.39 18.65
N ILE A 186 10.69 2.57 17.75
CA ILE A 186 10.60 1.11 17.78
C ILE A 186 11.83 0.44 18.43
N ARG A 187 13.04 0.97 18.17
CA ARG A 187 14.29 0.33 18.56
C ARG A 187 14.37 0.02 20.06
N GLY A 188 14.63 -1.24 20.38
CA GLY A 188 14.78 -1.72 21.75
C GLY A 188 13.48 -1.79 22.57
N ARG A 189 12.32 -1.43 21.99
CA ARG A 189 11.03 -1.43 22.67
C ARG A 189 10.34 -2.78 22.62
N ARG A 190 9.53 -3.06 23.64
CA ARG A 190 8.60 -4.20 23.65
C ARG A 190 7.31 -3.78 22.97
N ILE A 191 6.97 -4.47 21.89
CA ILE A 191 5.87 -4.10 20.99
C ILE A 191 4.87 -5.24 20.93
N LEU A 192 3.60 -4.92 21.12
CA LEU A 192 2.47 -5.82 20.89
C LEU A 192 1.71 -5.39 19.64
N ILE A 193 1.44 -6.34 18.74
CA ILE A 193 0.54 -6.15 17.61
C ILE A 193 -0.65 -7.09 17.79
N THR A 194 -1.86 -6.56 17.88
CA THR A 194 -3.09 -7.36 17.87
C THR A 194 -3.70 -7.41 16.49
N GLY A 195 -4.35 -8.51 16.12
CA GLY A 195 -4.76 -8.75 14.74
C GLY A 195 -3.53 -8.94 13.83
N ALA A 196 -2.48 -9.56 14.36
CA ALA A 196 -1.17 -9.68 13.72
C ALA A 196 -1.19 -10.54 12.45
N GLY A 197 -2.14 -11.46 12.31
CA GLY A 197 -2.35 -12.26 11.10
C GLY A 197 -3.16 -11.54 10.00
N GLY A 198 -3.82 -10.41 10.34
CA GLY A 198 -4.57 -9.60 9.38
C GLY A 198 -3.66 -8.82 8.44
N THR A 199 -4.24 -8.22 7.40
CA THR A 199 -3.49 -7.45 6.36
C THR A 199 -2.63 -6.33 6.96
N ILE A 200 -3.20 -5.52 7.85
CA ILE A 200 -2.47 -4.39 8.47
C ILE A 200 -1.52 -4.89 9.56
N GLY A 201 -1.96 -5.83 10.41
CA GLY A 201 -1.15 -6.36 11.50
C GLY A 201 0.09 -7.10 11.00
N SER A 202 -0.03 -7.92 9.95
CA SER A 202 1.11 -8.61 9.35
C SER A 202 2.10 -7.64 8.68
N GLU A 203 1.60 -6.59 8.03
CA GLU A 203 2.48 -5.57 7.45
C GLU A 203 3.17 -4.72 8.52
N LEU A 204 2.49 -4.40 9.63
CA LEU A 204 3.13 -3.79 10.80
C LEU A 204 4.28 -4.66 11.30
N ALA A 205 4.07 -5.97 11.44
CA ALA A 205 5.11 -6.90 11.85
C ALA A 205 6.31 -6.90 10.88
N ARG A 206 6.05 -6.90 9.55
CA ARG A 206 7.10 -6.82 8.52
C ARG A 206 7.92 -5.54 8.58
N GLN A 207 7.28 -4.41 8.84
CA GLN A 207 7.97 -3.11 8.86
C GLN A 207 8.64 -2.82 10.20
N ILE A 208 8.12 -3.36 11.30
CA ILE A 208 8.71 -3.22 12.64
C ILE A 208 9.93 -4.13 12.80
N ALA A 209 9.90 -5.34 12.27
CA ALA A 209 10.97 -6.32 12.41
C ALA A 209 12.38 -5.78 12.07
N PRO A 210 12.61 -5.08 10.94
CA PRO A 210 13.92 -4.52 10.60
C PRO A 210 14.35 -3.33 11.47
N LEU A 211 13.44 -2.73 12.26
CA LEU A 211 13.74 -1.60 13.14
C LEU A 211 14.29 -2.01 14.51
N SER A 212 14.63 -3.30 14.66
CA SER A 212 15.27 -3.86 15.86
C SER A 212 14.47 -3.64 17.16
N PRO A 213 13.21 -4.12 17.23
CA PRO A 213 12.44 -4.10 18.48
C PRO A 213 13.15 -4.96 19.53
N GLY A 214 13.06 -4.57 20.81
CA GLY A 214 13.59 -5.36 21.92
C GLY A 214 12.79 -6.66 22.14
N ARG A 215 11.49 -6.62 21.90
CA ARG A 215 10.57 -7.77 21.90
C ARG A 215 9.41 -7.49 20.96
N LEU A 216 9.04 -8.43 20.12
CA LEU A 216 7.89 -8.37 19.23
C LEU A 216 6.88 -9.45 19.61
N VAL A 217 5.69 -9.04 20.03
CA VAL A 217 4.60 -9.91 20.43
C VAL A 217 3.49 -9.81 19.38
N LEU A 218 3.09 -10.94 18.83
CA LEU A 218 2.06 -11.06 17.80
C LEU A 218 0.85 -11.77 18.39
N LEU A 219 -0.28 -11.10 18.46
CA LEU A 219 -1.53 -11.62 18.97
C LEU A 219 -2.59 -11.68 17.88
N ASP A 220 -3.19 -12.84 17.72
CA ASP A 220 -4.34 -13.05 16.83
C ASP A 220 -5.22 -14.20 17.37
N ASN A 221 -6.49 -14.24 17.00
CA ASN A 221 -7.36 -15.38 17.28
C ASN A 221 -7.42 -16.37 16.09
N GLY A 222 -6.81 -16.05 14.96
CA GLY A 222 -6.71 -16.88 13.76
C GLY A 222 -5.37 -17.64 13.72
N GLU A 223 -5.36 -18.93 14.09
CA GLU A 223 -4.17 -19.78 14.11
C GLU A 223 -3.40 -19.74 12.77
N PHE A 224 -4.11 -20.03 11.68
CA PHE A 224 -3.49 -20.10 10.35
C PHE A 224 -2.83 -18.77 9.92
N ALA A 225 -3.49 -17.65 10.19
CA ALA A 225 -2.98 -16.35 9.86
C ALA A 225 -1.76 -15.96 10.70
N LEU A 226 -1.78 -16.30 11.99
CA LEU A 226 -0.67 -16.08 12.91
C LEU A 226 0.56 -16.93 12.53
N TYR A 227 0.34 -18.20 12.21
CA TYR A 227 1.39 -19.09 11.71
C TYR A 227 2.03 -18.58 10.42
N GLY A 228 1.21 -18.07 9.48
CA GLY A 228 1.72 -17.54 8.21
C GLY A 228 2.70 -16.39 8.40
N ILE A 229 2.40 -15.42 9.26
CA ILE A 229 3.31 -14.29 9.53
C ILE A 229 4.55 -14.74 10.32
N GLU A 230 4.44 -15.72 11.21
CA GLU A 230 5.61 -16.30 11.89
C GLU A 230 6.61 -16.87 10.91
N MET A 231 6.14 -17.75 10.02
CA MET A 231 6.99 -18.40 9.01
C MET A 231 7.74 -17.37 8.18
N GLU A 232 7.03 -16.35 7.70
CA GLU A 232 7.63 -15.27 6.92
C GLU A 232 8.69 -14.48 7.71
N LEU A 233 8.40 -14.12 8.95
CA LEU A 233 9.34 -13.37 9.79
C LEU A 233 10.58 -14.21 10.14
N ARG A 234 10.41 -15.49 10.41
CA ARG A 234 11.51 -16.42 10.70
C ARG A 234 12.46 -16.56 9.50
N GLU A 235 11.90 -16.64 8.30
CA GLU A 235 12.67 -16.75 7.06
C GLU A 235 13.43 -15.45 6.76
N ARG A 236 12.76 -14.30 6.86
CA ARG A 236 13.34 -13.00 6.49
C ARG A 236 14.22 -12.37 7.57
N PHE A 237 13.96 -12.67 8.85
CA PHE A 237 14.66 -12.11 10.01
C PHE A 237 15.05 -13.22 11.00
N PRO A 238 16.01 -14.10 10.66
CA PRO A 238 16.34 -15.28 11.46
C PRO A 238 16.79 -14.99 12.89
N ALA A 239 17.31 -13.77 13.16
CA ALA A 239 17.70 -13.34 14.49
C ALA A 239 16.53 -12.91 15.38
N LEU A 240 15.39 -12.52 14.78
CA LEU A 240 14.20 -12.13 15.52
C LEU A 240 13.45 -13.38 16.02
N ARG A 241 13.02 -13.34 17.28
CA ARG A 241 12.20 -14.38 17.90
C ARG A 241 10.88 -13.75 18.35
N PRO A 242 9.88 -13.63 17.47
CA PRO A 242 8.59 -13.10 17.86
C PRO A 242 7.90 -14.04 18.85
N VAL A 243 7.14 -13.48 19.78
CA VAL A 243 6.26 -14.20 20.68
C VAL A 243 4.89 -14.30 20.01
N LEU A 244 4.37 -15.51 19.86
CA LEU A 244 3.08 -15.76 19.22
C LEU A 244 2.04 -16.09 20.29
N LEU A 245 0.95 -15.34 20.29
CA LEU A 245 -0.14 -15.51 21.26
C LEU A 245 -1.46 -15.70 20.53
N LEU A 246 -1.96 -16.93 20.59
CA LEU A 246 -3.30 -17.24 20.10
C LEU A 246 -4.31 -16.85 21.19
N ARG A 247 -4.84 -15.63 21.11
CA ARG A 247 -5.70 -14.98 22.11
C ARG A 247 -6.77 -14.14 21.43
N ASP A 248 -7.87 -13.90 22.15
CA ASP A 248 -9.00 -13.09 21.69
C ASP A 248 -9.04 -11.75 22.47
N VAL A 249 -9.03 -10.63 21.77
CA VAL A 249 -9.13 -9.30 22.36
C VAL A 249 -10.46 -9.04 23.09
N ARG A 250 -11.50 -9.82 22.80
CA ARG A 250 -12.83 -9.78 23.47
C ARG A 250 -12.78 -10.33 24.90
N ASP A 251 -11.76 -11.13 25.20
CA ASP A 251 -11.57 -11.76 26.49
C ASP A 251 -10.64 -10.90 27.37
N ARG A 252 -11.22 -10.14 28.28
CA ARG A 252 -10.48 -9.23 29.15
C ARG A 252 -9.41 -9.94 29.99
N PRO A 253 -9.67 -11.06 30.68
CA PRO A 253 -8.67 -11.84 31.39
C PRO A 253 -7.46 -12.22 30.53
N GLN A 254 -7.67 -12.67 29.30
CA GLN A 254 -6.57 -13.02 28.39
C GLN A 254 -5.75 -11.77 28.01
N VAL A 255 -6.41 -10.64 27.75
CA VAL A 255 -5.73 -9.37 27.45
C VAL A 255 -4.88 -8.92 28.65
N ASP A 256 -5.43 -8.99 29.87
CA ASP A 256 -4.71 -8.60 31.09
C ASP A 256 -3.52 -9.54 31.37
N GLU A 257 -3.64 -10.86 31.12
CA GLU A 257 -2.53 -11.83 31.18
C GLU A 257 -1.40 -11.45 30.21
N VAL A 258 -1.73 -11.16 28.97
CA VAL A 258 -0.76 -10.76 27.94
C VAL A 258 -0.06 -9.44 28.32
N MET A 259 -0.84 -8.43 28.72
CA MET A 259 -0.28 -7.13 29.06
C MET A 259 0.58 -7.17 30.32
N GLY A 260 0.19 -7.99 31.32
CA GLY A 260 0.94 -8.19 32.57
C GLY A 260 2.22 -9.00 32.36
N GLY A 261 2.18 -10.03 31.51
CA GLY A 261 3.31 -10.90 31.22
C GLY A 261 4.34 -10.27 30.29
N GLU A 262 3.89 -9.74 29.16
CA GLU A 262 4.76 -9.21 28.11
C GLU A 262 5.15 -7.74 28.36
N LYS A 263 4.36 -6.99 29.12
CA LYS A 263 4.56 -5.57 29.49
C LYS A 263 4.96 -4.72 28.27
N PRO A 264 4.16 -4.70 27.20
CA PRO A 264 4.49 -3.96 25.99
C PRO A 264 4.53 -2.45 26.30
N GLU A 265 5.53 -1.79 25.74
CA GLU A 265 5.65 -0.33 25.82
C GLU A 265 4.82 0.35 24.75
N ILE A 266 4.65 -0.34 23.59
CA ILE A 266 3.86 0.15 22.46
C ILE A 266 2.90 -0.96 22.03
N VAL A 267 1.65 -0.60 21.83
CA VAL A 267 0.60 -1.50 21.34
C VAL A 267 0.04 -0.97 20.03
N PHE A 268 0.11 -1.78 18.97
CA PHE A 268 -0.60 -1.54 17.72
C PHE A 268 -1.85 -2.41 17.68
N HIS A 269 -3.02 -1.80 17.78
CA HIS A 269 -4.29 -2.50 17.80
C HIS A 269 -4.93 -2.50 16.41
N ALA A 270 -4.70 -3.58 15.65
CA ALA A 270 -5.26 -3.80 14.32
C ALA A 270 -6.35 -4.90 14.28
N ALA A 271 -6.66 -5.53 15.43
CA ALA A 271 -7.74 -6.51 15.52
C ALA A 271 -9.11 -5.84 15.36
N ALA A 272 -9.88 -6.23 14.36
CA ALA A 272 -11.23 -5.73 14.12
C ALA A 272 -11.99 -6.60 13.11
N LEU A 273 -13.31 -6.61 13.18
CA LEU A 273 -14.20 -7.06 12.11
C LEU A 273 -14.46 -5.89 11.16
N LYS A 274 -14.21 -6.08 9.85
CA LYS A 274 -14.24 -5.00 8.84
C LYS A 274 -15.22 -5.22 7.67
N HIS A 275 -15.71 -6.46 7.48
CA HIS A 275 -16.58 -6.77 6.34
C HIS A 275 -18.01 -6.32 6.62
N LEU A 276 -18.47 -5.27 5.91
CA LEU A 276 -19.79 -4.67 6.09
C LEU A 276 -20.92 -5.72 6.13
N PRO A 277 -21.10 -6.59 5.10
CA PRO A 277 -22.22 -7.54 5.11
C PRO A 277 -22.17 -8.52 6.28
N MET A 278 -20.97 -8.92 6.70
CA MET A 278 -20.80 -9.86 7.81
C MET A 278 -21.15 -9.21 9.14
N VAL A 279 -20.74 -7.96 9.36
CA VAL A 279 -21.04 -7.23 10.60
C VAL A 279 -22.51 -6.78 10.63
N GLU A 280 -23.09 -6.43 9.48
CA GLU A 280 -24.53 -6.15 9.39
C GLU A 280 -25.37 -7.38 9.75
N ALA A 281 -24.97 -8.56 9.33
CA ALA A 281 -25.62 -9.83 9.70
C ALA A 281 -25.31 -10.28 11.14
N ASN A 282 -24.25 -9.78 11.76
CA ASN A 282 -23.78 -10.19 13.09
C ASN A 282 -23.37 -8.97 13.92
N PRO A 283 -24.30 -8.05 14.25
CA PRO A 283 -23.96 -6.78 14.92
C PRO A 283 -23.37 -6.97 16.31
N ILE A 284 -23.79 -7.99 17.03
CA ILE A 284 -23.26 -8.33 18.35
C ILE A 284 -21.76 -8.63 18.26
N GLU A 285 -21.33 -9.42 17.28
CA GLU A 285 -19.92 -9.75 17.09
C GLU A 285 -19.10 -8.49 16.71
N GLY A 286 -19.70 -7.59 15.91
CA GLY A 286 -19.13 -6.29 15.61
C GLY A 286 -18.88 -5.46 16.88
N VAL A 287 -19.85 -5.36 17.77
CA VAL A 287 -19.73 -4.66 19.06
C VAL A 287 -18.70 -5.32 19.97
N LEU A 288 -18.77 -6.63 20.15
CA LEU A 288 -17.84 -7.35 21.03
C LEU A 288 -16.38 -7.22 20.55
N THR A 289 -16.13 -7.28 19.23
CA THR A 289 -14.77 -7.19 18.72
C THR A 289 -14.29 -5.75 18.62
N ASN A 290 -15.06 -4.88 17.94
CA ASN A 290 -14.58 -3.54 17.60
C ASN A 290 -14.71 -2.55 18.77
N VAL A 291 -15.69 -2.72 19.66
CA VAL A 291 -15.88 -1.83 20.82
C VAL A 291 -15.28 -2.44 22.08
N ALA A 292 -15.79 -3.61 22.55
CA ALA A 292 -15.31 -4.21 23.79
C ALA A 292 -13.83 -4.64 23.67
N GLY A 293 -13.43 -5.27 22.55
CA GLY A 293 -12.02 -5.63 22.30
C GLY A 293 -11.09 -4.43 22.28
N SER A 294 -11.47 -3.33 21.60
CA SER A 294 -10.66 -2.10 21.58
C SER A 294 -10.57 -1.46 22.98
N ARG A 295 -11.67 -1.45 23.73
CA ARG A 295 -11.69 -1.00 25.13
C ARG A 295 -10.75 -1.84 25.99
N ASN A 296 -10.81 -3.16 25.90
CA ASN A 296 -9.96 -4.07 26.67
C ASN A 296 -8.47 -3.75 26.45
N ILE A 297 -8.06 -3.59 25.19
CA ILE A 297 -6.68 -3.24 24.84
C ILE A 297 -6.30 -1.86 25.35
N ALA A 298 -7.17 -0.86 25.18
CA ALA A 298 -6.88 0.52 25.61
C ALA A 298 -6.77 0.63 27.13
N GLU A 299 -7.70 0.05 27.89
CA GLU A 299 -7.67 0.06 29.37
C GLU A 299 -6.52 -0.77 29.94
N ALA A 300 -6.22 -1.93 29.34
CA ALA A 300 -5.08 -2.74 29.75
C ALA A 300 -3.75 -2.01 29.43
N GLY A 301 -3.64 -1.33 28.29
CA GLY A 301 -2.50 -0.47 27.98
C GLY A 301 -2.21 0.53 29.09
N ARG A 302 -3.25 1.20 29.59
CA ARG A 302 -3.16 2.12 30.72
C ARG A 302 -2.77 1.41 32.02
N ALA A 303 -3.46 0.32 32.34
CA ALA A 303 -3.30 -0.39 33.60
C ALA A 303 -1.88 -0.97 33.76
N PHE A 304 -1.30 -1.46 32.70
CA PHE A 304 0.02 -2.11 32.67
C PHE A 304 1.15 -1.19 32.17
N GLY A 305 0.88 0.12 31.99
CA GLY A 305 1.90 1.13 31.78
C GLY A 305 2.49 1.19 30.37
N ALA A 306 1.74 0.81 29.35
CA ALA A 306 2.13 1.08 27.97
C ALA A 306 2.28 2.59 27.75
N SER A 307 3.35 3.03 27.10
CA SER A 307 3.59 4.43 26.78
C SER A 307 2.72 4.92 25.61
N LEU A 308 2.38 4.00 24.69
CA LEU A 308 1.64 4.31 23.47
C LEU A 308 0.70 3.15 23.09
N VAL A 309 -0.56 3.49 22.80
CA VAL A 309 -1.55 2.60 22.18
C VAL A 309 -2.00 3.23 20.87
N VAL A 310 -1.78 2.54 19.76
CA VAL A 310 -2.15 2.98 18.41
C VAL A 310 -3.35 2.16 17.95
N MET A 311 -4.48 2.81 17.73
CA MET A 311 -5.71 2.19 17.23
C MET A 311 -5.85 2.42 15.72
N ILE A 312 -6.00 1.36 14.98
CA ILE A 312 -6.29 1.41 13.54
C ILE A 312 -7.79 1.64 13.33
N SER A 313 -8.14 2.69 12.58
CA SER A 313 -9.51 3.02 12.21
C SER A 313 -9.71 3.14 10.69
N THR A 314 -10.86 3.62 10.27
CA THR A 314 -11.30 3.61 8.87
C THR A 314 -12.12 4.86 8.52
N ASP A 315 -12.15 5.23 7.23
CA ASP A 315 -13.05 6.22 6.63
C ASP A 315 -14.54 5.94 6.95
N LYS A 316 -14.92 4.67 7.09
CA LYS A 316 -16.30 4.24 7.37
C LYS A 316 -16.80 4.60 8.77
N ALA A 317 -15.90 5.06 9.65
CA ALA A 317 -16.24 5.63 10.96
C ALA A 317 -16.77 7.07 10.88
N VAL A 318 -16.60 7.74 9.73
CA VAL A 318 -17.15 9.08 9.48
C VAL A 318 -18.58 8.94 8.99
N ASN A 319 -19.53 9.67 9.58
CA ASN A 319 -20.96 9.61 9.23
C ASN A 319 -21.42 8.17 8.95
N PRO A 320 -21.27 7.23 9.90
CA PRO A 320 -21.44 5.81 9.61
C PRO A 320 -22.85 5.48 9.16
N THR A 321 -22.96 4.67 8.11
CA THR A 321 -24.23 4.10 7.60
C THR A 321 -24.36 2.62 7.94
N SER A 322 -23.30 2.04 8.52
CA SER A 322 -23.19 0.62 8.87
C SER A 322 -22.88 0.44 10.35
N VAL A 323 -23.24 -0.74 10.89
CA VAL A 323 -22.86 -1.15 12.25
C VAL A 323 -21.35 -1.20 12.39
N MET A 324 -20.65 -1.71 11.38
CA MET A 324 -19.17 -1.75 11.39
C MET A 324 -18.60 -0.34 11.56
N GLY A 325 -19.06 0.62 10.77
CA GLY A 325 -18.63 2.02 10.88
C GLY A 325 -18.97 2.62 12.24
N ALA A 326 -20.19 2.40 12.75
CA ALA A 326 -20.63 2.88 14.06
C ALA A 326 -19.80 2.28 15.21
N THR A 327 -19.47 0.98 15.16
CA THR A 327 -18.60 0.35 16.16
C THR A 327 -17.19 0.92 16.15
N LYS A 328 -16.62 1.19 14.98
CA LYS A 328 -15.30 1.84 14.85
C LYS A 328 -15.34 3.27 15.36
N ARG A 329 -16.40 4.05 15.03
CA ARG A 329 -16.56 5.42 15.55
C ARG A 329 -16.66 5.46 17.07
N LEU A 330 -17.38 4.51 17.67
CA LEU A 330 -17.49 4.41 19.12
C LEU A 330 -16.12 4.07 19.76
N ALA A 331 -15.36 3.17 19.16
CA ALA A 331 -14.00 2.85 19.60
C ALA A 331 -13.05 4.06 19.48
N GLU A 332 -13.15 4.85 18.39
CA GLU A 332 -12.42 6.12 18.26
C GLU A 332 -12.76 7.07 19.42
N SER A 333 -14.07 7.26 19.69
CA SER A 333 -14.54 8.15 20.76
C SER A 333 -14.01 7.71 22.12
N PHE A 334 -13.95 6.39 22.37
CA PHE A 334 -13.40 5.85 23.60
C PHE A 334 -11.89 6.14 23.75
N CYS A 335 -11.10 5.88 22.71
CA CYS A 335 -9.67 6.17 22.72
C CYS A 335 -9.38 7.67 22.88
N GLN A 336 -10.16 8.55 22.21
CA GLN A 336 -10.05 10.00 22.37
C GLN A 336 -10.36 10.44 23.81
N ALA A 337 -11.46 9.95 24.39
CA ALA A 337 -11.85 10.28 25.77
C ALA A 337 -10.79 9.83 26.79
N LEU A 338 -10.23 8.64 26.56
CA LEU A 338 -9.18 8.09 27.42
C LEU A 338 -7.86 8.85 27.28
N ASP A 339 -7.47 9.29 26.08
CA ASP A 339 -6.29 10.12 25.85
C ASP A 339 -6.38 11.46 26.56
N LEU A 340 -7.54 12.12 26.48
CA LEU A 340 -7.81 13.37 27.20
C LEU A 340 -7.86 13.18 28.71
N TYR A 341 -8.41 12.06 29.19
CA TYR A 341 -8.46 11.73 30.61
C TYR A 341 -7.05 11.53 31.17
N GLU A 342 -6.19 10.77 30.46
CA GLU A 342 -4.79 10.56 30.88
C GLU A 342 -3.98 11.87 30.84
N ALA A 343 -4.22 12.72 29.85
CA ALA A 343 -3.56 14.02 29.75
C ALA A 343 -3.88 14.96 30.94
N ARG A 344 -5.10 14.86 31.53
CA ARG A 344 -5.54 15.66 32.67
C ARG A 344 -5.05 15.12 34.02
N ARG A 345 -4.85 13.81 34.14
CA ARG A 345 -4.54 13.14 35.43
C ARG A 345 -3.11 13.27 35.88
N ARG A 346 -2.17 13.52 34.98
CA ARG A 346 -0.74 13.45 35.32
C ARG A 346 -0.04 14.79 35.27
N ALA A 347 0.79 15.02 36.32
CA ALA A 347 1.75 16.10 36.32
C ALA A 347 2.75 15.96 35.17
N PRO A 348 3.37 17.05 34.67
CA PRO A 348 4.20 17.05 33.45
C PRO A 348 5.37 16.06 33.39
N LEU A 349 5.72 15.43 34.53
CA LEU A 349 6.92 14.58 34.68
C LEU A 349 6.65 13.07 34.74
N SER A 350 5.40 12.60 34.81
CA SER A 350 5.09 11.17 34.87
C SER A 350 4.26 10.76 33.64
N GLY A 351 4.94 10.41 32.55
CA GLY A 351 4.35 10.05 31.25
C GLY A 351 3.20 9.05 31.34
N GLY A 352 1.95 9.50 31.06
CA GLY A 352 0.77 8.65 30.89
C GLY A 352 0.75 7.91 29.57
N THR A 353 -0.14 6.94 29.44
CA THR A 353 -0.41 6.29 28.16
C THR A 353 -0.94 7.31 27.15
N ARG A 354 -0.33 7.36 26.00
CA ARG A 354 -0.80 8.13 24.86
C ARG A 354 -1.66 7.25 23.96
N TYR A 355 -2.75 7.78 23.44
CA TYR A 355 -3.60 7.08 22.48
C TYR A 355 -3.57 7.79 21.15
N VAL A 356 -3.18 7.06 20.10
CA VAL A 356 -3.13 7.54 18.73
C VAL A 356 -4.13 6.73 17.92
N THR A 357 -5.15 7.40 17.40
CA THR A 357 -6.10 6.79 16.45
C THR A 357 -5.73 7.22 15.05
N VAL A 358 -5.59 6.26 14.12
CA VAL A 358 -5.24 6.53 12.73
C VAL A 358 -6.35 6.06 11.81
N ARG A 359 -6.91 6.98 11.03
CA ARG A 359 -8.03 6.76 10.10
C ARG A 359 -7.51 6.80 8.66
N PHE A 360 -7.86 5.79 7.87
CA PHE A 360 -7.58 5.71 6.44
C PHE A 360 -8.66 4.92 5.68
N GLY A 361 -8.66 5.03 4.35
CA GLY A 361 -9.63 4.38 3.48
C GLY A 361 -9.28 2.94 3.13
N ASN A 362 -9.63 2.51 1.92
CA ASN A 362 -9.39 1.14 1.50
C ASN A 362 -7.91 0.90 1.20
N VAL A 363 -7.48 -0.31 1.49
CA VAL A 363 -6.11 -0.76 1.23
C VAL A 363 -6.13 -1.81 0.13
N LEU A 364 -5.32 -1.60 -0.92
CA LEU A 364 -5.23 -2.51 -2.07
C LEU A 364 -4.80 -3.90 -1.65
N GLY A 365 -5.40 -4.90 -2.27
CA GLY A 365 -5.04 -6.30 -2.03
C GLY A 365 -5.35 -6.83 -0.63
N SER A 366 -6.05 -6.03 0.24
CA SER A 366 -6.45 -6.52 1.57
C SER A 366 -7.43 -7.69 1.47
N THR A 367 -7.31 -8.64 2.38
CA THR A 367 -8.13 -9.86 2.41
C THR A 367 -9.62 -9.53 2.33
N GLY A 368 -10.33 -10.17 1.37
CA GLY A 368 -11.77 -9.98 1.13
C GLY A 368 -12.16 -8.61 0.55
N SER A 369 -11.22 -7.81 0.02
CA SER A 369 -11.50 -6.57 -0.67
C SER A 369 -11.87 -6.79 -2.15
N VAL A 370 -12.20 -5.69 -2.85
CA VAL A 370 -12.66 -5.71 -4.25
C VAL A 370 -11.60 -6.27 -5.21
N VAL A 371 -10.32 -6.03 -4.99
CA VAL A 371 -9.24 -6.49 -5.87
C VAL A 371 -9.12 -8.01 -5.89
N PRO A 372 -8.98 -8.72 -4.75
CA PRO A 372 -9.03 -10.18 -4.74
C PRO A 372 -10.35 -10.78 -5.26
N LEU A 373 -11.47 -10.07 -5.09
CA LEU A 373 -12.75 -10.50 -5.66
C LEU A 373 -12.67 -10.48 -7.19
N PHE A 374 -12.25 -9.36 -7.79
CA PHE A 374 -12.11 -9.22 -9.24
C PHE A 374 -11.11 -10.20 -9.82
N GLN A 375 -9.97 -10.44 -9.14
CA GLN A 375 -8.99 -11.45 -9.56
C GLN A 375 -9.61 -12.85 -9.66
N ARG A 376 -10.39 -13.26 -8.66
CA ARG A 376 -11.11 -14.55 -8.70
C ARG A 376 -12.15 -14.61 -9.80
N GLN A 377 -12.91 -13.53 -10.01
CA GLN A 377 -13.91 -13.46 -11.05
C GLN A 377 -13.26 -13.49 -12.44
N LEU A 378 -12.14 -12.79 -12.66
CA LEU A 378 -11.38 -12.86 -13.90
C LEU A 378 -10.84 -14.28 -14.16
N ALA A 379 -10.28 -14.93 -13.14
CA ALA A 379 -9.80 -16.31 -13.26
C ALA A 379 -10.93 -17.32 -13.59
N ALA A 380 -12.18 -16.99 -13.22
CA ALA A 380 -13.36 -17.78 -13.55
C ALA A 380 -14.00 -17.39 -14.91
N GLY A 381 -13.43 -16.43 -15.64
CA GLY A 381 -13.99 -15.94 -16.92
C GLY A 381 -15.01 -14.80 -16.80
N GLY A 382 -15.21 -14.24 -15.60
CA GLY A 382 -16.17 -13.18 -15.33
C GLY A 382 -17.58 -13.70 -14.98
N PRO A 383 -18.60 -12.80 -14.90
CA PRO A 383 -18.47 -11.35 -14.97
C PRO A 383 -17.84 -10.74 -13.72
N LEU A 384 -17.34 -9.49 -13.84
CA LEU A 384 -16.97 -8.71 -12.66
C LEU A 384 -18.21 -8.02 -12.08
N THR A 385 -18.39 -8.13 -10.76
CA THR A 385 -19.55 -7.54 -10.09
C THR A 385 -19.20 -6.23 -9.40
N VAL A 386 -19.83 -5.12 -9.79
CA VAL A 386 -19.69 -3.78 -9.20
C VAL A 386 -21.01 -3.40 -8.55
N THR A 387 -20.98 -2.80 -7.37
CA THR A 387 -22.22 -2.48 -6.65
C THR A 387 -23.00 -1.35 -7.29
N ASP A 388 -22.32 -0.30 -7.79
CA ASP A 388 -22.96 0.82 -8.48
C ASP A 388 -21.97 1.47 -9.46
N PRO A 389 -22.39 2.01 -10.62
CA PRO A 389 -21.51 2.70 -11.58
C PRO A 389 -20.77 3.90 -11.00
N GLU A 390 -21.39 4.61 -10.05
CA GLU A 390 -20.85 5.83 -9.47
C GLU A 390 -20.09 5.60 -8.16
N VAL A 391 -20.03 4.37 -7.64
CA VAL A 391 -19.36 4.08 -6.38
C VAL A 391 -17.87 4.39 -6.46
N THR A 392 -17.39 5.21 -5.51
CA THR A 392 -15.98 5.58 -5.40
C THR A 392 -15.40 5.13 -4.08
N ARG A 393 -14.10 4.84 -4.08
CA ARG A 393 -13.34 4.51 -2.87
C ARG A 393 -11.96 5.16 -2.93
N PHE A 394 -11.46 5.53 -1.76
CA PHE A 394 -10.06 5.90 -1.62
C PHE A 394 -9.20 4.65 -1.54
N PHE A 395 -8.04 4.66 -2.20
CA PHE A 395 -7.11 3.55 -2.16
C PHE A 395 -5.70 3.96 -1.78
N MET A 396 -5.04 3.09 -1.05
CA MET A 396 -3.64 3.19 -0.66
C MET A 396 -3.02 1.79 -0.71
N THR A 397 -1.72 1.67 -0.88
CA THR A 397 -1.05 0.37 -0.73
C THR A 397 -0.99 -0.02 0.74
N VAL A 398 -0.94 -1.33 1.04
CA VAL A 398 -0.78 -1.83 2.43
C VAL A 398 0.48 -1.26 3.07
N ARG A 399 1.58 -1.26 2.30
CA ARG A 399 2.88 -0.77 2.72
C ARG A 399 2.82 0.71 3.10
N GLU A 400 2.29 1.55 2.23
CA GLU A 400 2.16 3.00 2.46
C GLU A 400 1.28 3.30 3.68
N ALA A 401 0.14 2.60 3.82
CA ALA A 401 -0.74 2.77 4.97
C ALA A 401 0.00 2.51 6.29
N VAL A 402 0.77 1.43 6.37
CA VAL A 402 1.52 1.08 7.57
C VAL A 402 2.71 2.01 7.80
N GLU A 403 3.43 2.43 6.76
CA GLU A 403 4.49 3.45 6.86
C GLU A 403 3.94 4.74 7.48
N LEU A 404 2.76 5.20 7.03
CA LEU A 404 2.11 6.39 7.57
C LEU A 404 1.53 6.18 8.98
N VAL A 405 1.07 4.98 9.33
CA VAL A 405 0.68 4.64 10.71
C VAL A 405 1.88 4.75 11.65
N LEU A 406 3.03 4.19 11.28
CA LEU A 406 4.26 4.31 12.06
C LEU A 406 4.72 5.76 12.17
N GLN A 407 4.63 6.52 11.07
CA GLN A 407 4.94 7.95 11.05
C GLN A 407 4.00 8.75 11.98
N ALA A 408 2.68 8.53 11.92
CA ALA A 408 1.71 9.18 12.80
C ALA A 408 1.99 8.87 14.28
N SER A 409 2.41 7.64 14.56
CA SER A 409 2.77 7.18 15.91
C SER A 409 4.04 7.87 16.44
N ALA A 410 4.97 8.22 15.53
CA ALA A 410 6.24 8.88 15.87
C ALA A 410 6.13 10.42 15.95
N LEU A 411 5.03 11.02 15.47
CA LEU A 411 4.84 12.47 15.56
C LEU A 411 4.71 12.92 17.02
N PRO A 412 5.34 14.04 17.40
CA PRO A 412 5.19 14.61 18.74
C PRO A 412 3.72 14.97 18.98
N SER A 413 3.18 14.61 20.14
CA SER A 413 1.79 14.91 20.50
C SER A 413 1.65 15.92 21.61
N ASP A 414 2.74 16.28 22.27
CA ASP A 414 2.71 17.20 23.39
C ASP A 414 3.28 18.57 22.99
N ARG A 415 2.72 19.63 23.57
CA ARG A 415 3.35 20.94 23.68
C ARG A 415 4.65 20.84 24.51
N GLY A 416 5.49 19.84 24.20
CA GLY A 416 6.70 19.49 24.95
C GLY A 416 7.83 20.49 24.83
N ALA A 417 7.73 21.44 23.91
CA ALA A 417 8.56 22.64 23.89
C ALA A 417 7.66 23.83 23.55
N PRO A 418 7.64 24.90 24.35
CA PRO A 418 6.87 26.12 24.07
C PRO A 418 7.13 26.71 22.68
N ASP A 419 8.26 26.35 22.08
CA ASP A 419 8.74 26.88 20.79
C ASP A 419 8.59 25.91 19.59
N SER A 420 8.03 24.70 19.76
CA SER A 420 8.01 23.70 18.68
C SER A 420 6.98 23.97 17.58
N GLY A 421 5.99 24.85 17.80
CA GLY A 421 4.92 25.12 16.84
C GLY A 421 4.06 23.90 16.47
N ALA A 422 4.31 22.73 17.07
CA ALA A 422 3.57 21.50 16.78
C ALA A 422 2.14 21.61 17.32
N PRO A 423 1.11 21.22 16.54
CA PRO A 423 -0.27 21.24 17.00
C PRO A 423 -0.46 20.23 18.13
N ASP A 424 -1.24 20.60 19.16
CA ASP A 424 -1.68 19.67 20.19
C ASP A 424 -2.52 18.55 19.55
N ALA A 425 -2.02 17.32 19.58
CA ALA A 425 -2.65 16.15 18.99
C ALA A 425 -3.49 15.33 19.98
N ARG A 426 -3.56 15.74 21.27
CA ARG A 426 -4.33 15.03 22.30
C ARG A 426 -5.82 15.02 21.97
N GLY A 427 -6.44 13.85 22.07
CA GLY A 427 -7.85 13.64 21.77
C GLY A 427 -8.24 13.87 20.32
N LYS A 428 -7.29 13.91 19.39
CA LYS A 428 -7.53 14.06 17.95
C LYS A 428 -7.25 12.75 17.20
N ILE A 429 -7.76 12.69 15.97
CA ILE A 429 -7.60 11.51 15.09
C ILE A 429 -6.66 11.88 13.95
N PHE A 430 -5.64 11.06 13.75
CA PHE A 430 -4.76 11.17 12.59
C PHE A 430 -5.47 10.63 11.36
N VAL A 431 -5.59 11.45 10.33
CA VAL A 431 -6.21 11.10 9.05
C VAL A 431 -5.11 11.06 7.99
N LEU A 432 -4.96 9.92 7.35
CA LEU A 432 -3.99 9.77 6.26
C LEU A 432 -4.55 10.40 4.98
N ASP A 433 -3.69 11.09 4.24
CA ASP A 433 -4.03 11.61 2.93
C ASP A 433 -4.19 10.45 1.93
N MET A 434 -5.43 10.22 1.52
CA MET A 434 -5.78 9.12 0.62
C MET A 434 -5.71 9.51 -0.87
N GLY A 435 -5.37 10.77 -1.19
CA GLY A 435 -5.42 11.29 -2.56
C GLY A 435 -6.84 11.32 -3.13
N GLU A 436 -6.97 11.19 -4.44
CA GLU A 436 -8.26 11.23 -5.13
C GLU A 436 -9.02 9.91 -5.05
N PRO A 437 -10.36 9.96 -4.92
CA PRO A 437 -11.18 8.75 -4.92
C PRO A 437 -11.23 8.12 -6.32
N VAL A 438 -11.23 6.80 -6.38
CA VAL A 438 -11.25 6.01 -7.61
C VAL A 438 -12.62 5.37 -7.80
N LYS A 439 -13.24 5.49 -8.99
CA LYS A 439 -14.45 4.74 -9.35
C LYS A 439 -14.15 3.24 -9.42
N ILE A 440 -14.97 2.41 -8.78
CA ILE A 440 -14.77 0.96 -8.77
C ILE A 440 -14.96 0.35 -10.16
N VAL A 441 -15.82 0.92 -10.98
CA VAL A 441 -15.98 0.49 -12.37
C VAL A 441 -14.72 0.75 -13.20
N ASP A 442 -14.01 1.86 -12.98
CA ASP A 442 -12.74 2.13 -13.65
C ASP A 442 -11.65 1.15 -13.21
N LEU A 443 -11.63 0.82 -11.90
CA LEU A 443 -10.75 -0.22 -11.37
C LEU A 443 -11.02 -1.58 -12.03
N ALA A 444 -12.30 -1.94 -12.22
CA ALA A 444 -12.69 -3.17 -12.91
C ALA A 444 -12.19 -3.18 -14.36
N HIS A 445 -12.40 -2.09 -15.10
CA HIS A 445 -11.88 -1.95 -16.46
C HIS A 445 -10.36 -2.13 -16.54
N GLN A 446 -9.63 -1.50 -15.62
CA GLN A 446 -8.18 -1.58 -15.56
C GLN A 446 -7.70 -3.01 -15.26
N MET A 447 -8.35 -3.71 -14.32
CA MET A 447 -7.99 -5.09 -13.98
C MET A 447 -8.26 -6.06 -15.13
N ILE A 448 -9.34 -5.88 -15.90
CA ILE A 448 -9.59 -6.66 -17.13
C ILE A 448 -8.45 -6.46 -18.12
N ARG A 449 -8.02 -5.21 -18.34
CA ARG A 449 -6.91 -4.89 -19.26
C ARG A 449 -5.56 -5.45 -18.79
N LEU A 450 -5.27 -5.33 -17.50
CA LEU A 450 -4.05 -5.93 -16.91
C LEU A 450 -4.00 -7.45 -17.07
N ALA A 451 -5.17 -8.09 -17.15
CA ALA A 451 -5.29 -9.52 -17.49
C ALA A 451 -5.14 -9.81 -19.00
N GLY A 452 -4.90 -8.79 -19.84
CA GLY A 452 -4.82 -8.93 -21.29
C GLY A 452 -6.17 -9.12 -21.99
N LEU A 453 -7.27 -8.81 -21.31
CA LEU A 453 -8.64 -8.99 -21.79
C LEU A 453 -9.27 -7.63 -22.13
N ARG A 454 -10.29 -7.62 -22.99
CA ARG A 454 -10.98 -6.40 -23.41
C ARG A 454 -12.28 -6.23 -22.62
N PRO A 455 -12.45 -5.10 -21.91
CA PRO A 455 -13.69 -4.79 -21.21
C PRO A 455 -14.89 -4.82 -22.15
N ARG A 456 -16.02 -5.33 -21.69
CA ARG A 456 -17.31 -5.48 -22.41
C ARG A 456 -17.30 -6.47 -23.58
N ARG A 457 -16.14 -6.89 -24.07
CA ARG A 457 -16.02 -7.86 -25.17
C ARG A 457 -15.68 -9.25 -24.68
N ASP A 458 -14.61 -9.34 -23.90
CA ASP A 458 -14.09 -10.63 -23.41
C ASP A 458 -14.64 -10.91 -21.99
N VAL A 459 -14.86 -9.86 -21.17
CA VAL A 459 -15.43 -9.95 -19.81
C VAL A 459 -16.46 -8.86 -19.60
N ALA A 460 -17.63 -9.22 -19.10
CA ALA A 460 -18.70 -8.31 -18.73
C ALA A 460 -18.50 -7.72 -17.33
N ILE A 461 -19.07 -6.53 -17.10
CA ILE A 461 -19.22 -5.94 -15.76
C ILE A 461 -20.71 -5.86 -15.46
N GLU A 462 -21.12 -6.43 -14.34
CA GLU A 462 -22.51 -6.44 -13.87
C GLU A 462 -22.68 -5.54 -12.65
N PHE A 463 -23.79 -4.77 -12.63
CA PHE A 463 -24.13 -3.91 -11.50
C PHE A 463 -25.16 -4.62 -10.61
N VAL A 464 -24.75 -4.89 -9.36
CA VAL A 464 -25.53 -5.74 -8.43
C VAL A 464 -26.28 -4.97 -7.35
N GLY A 465 -26.18 -3.64 -7.33
CA GLY A 465 -26.77 -2.76 -6.31
C GLY A 465 -25.90 -2.62 -5.06
N LEU A 466 -26.08 -1.48 -4.35
CA LEU A 466 -25.38 -1.21 -3.11
C LEU A 466 -25.78 -2.22 -2.01
N ARG A 467 -24.81 -2.64 -1.22
CA ARG A 467 -25.02 -3.55 -0.09
C ARG A 467 -25.56 -2.77 1.12
N PRO A 468 -26.28 -3.41 2.06
CA PRO A 468 -26.67 -2.77 3.31
C PRO A 468 -25.47 -2.15 4.03
N GLY A 469 -25.58 -0.89 4.44
CA GLY A 469 -24.51 -0.15 5.09
C GLY A 469 -23.41 0.39 4.17
N GLU A 470 -23.46 0.10 2.87
CA GLU A 470 -22.49 0.61 1.90
C GLU A 470 -22.86 2.03 1.44
N LYS A 471 -21.87 2.94 1.41
CA LYS A 471 -22.00 4.29 0.87
C LYS A 471 -21.64 4.33 -0.62
N LEU A 472 -22.25 5.26 -1.36
CA LEU A 472 -21.82 5.57 -2.72
C LEU A 472 -20.42 6.19 -2.73
N HIS A 473 -20.19 7.18 -1.85
CA HIS A 473 -18.91 7.85 -1.66
C HIS A 473 -18.52 7.78 -0.19
N GLU A 474 -17.26 7.42 0.08
CA GLU A 474 -16.71 7.44 1.46
C GLU A 474 -16.12 8.81 1.78
N GLU A 475 -16.10 9.14 3.08
CA GLU A 475 -15.60 10.41 3.61
C GLU A 475 -14.46 10.14 4.60
N LEU A 476 -13.40 10.94 4.55
CA LEU A 476 -12.25 10.80 5.47
C LEU A 476 -12.43 11.61 6.75
N PHE A 477 -13.23 12.66 6.70
CA PHE A 477 -13.53 13.58 7.80
C PHE A 477 -14.95 14.13 7.65
N HIS A 478 -15.53 14.53 8.76
CA HIS A 478 -16.84 15.19 8.74
C HIS A 478 -16.67 16.65 8.26
N PRO A 479 -17.58 17.20 7.43
CA PRO A 479 -17.49 18.58 6.93
C PRO A 479 -17.33 19.64 8.02
N GLY A 480 -17.83 19.38 9.23
CA GLY A 480 -17.68 20.27 10.39
C GLY A 480 -16.42 20.02 11.25
N GLU A 481 -15.58 19.05 10.92
CA GLU A 481 -14.34 18.77 11.64
C GLU A 481 -13.19 19.63 11.08
N PRO A 482 -12.57 20.51 11.89
CA PRO A 482 -11.40 21.23 11.44
C PRO A 482 -10.23 20.26 11.19
N LEU A 483 -9.66 20.33 9.99
CA LEU A 483 -8.44 19.61 9.64
C LEU A 483 -7.22 20.46 9.96
N ILE A 484 -6.37 19.95 10.83
CA ILE A 484 -5.16 20.63 11.29
C ILE A 484 -3.96 19.97 10.58
N PRO A 485 -3.12 20.74 9.87
CA PRO A 485 -1.91 20.19 9.27
C PRO A 485 -0.93 19.70 10.33
N THR A 486 -0.14 18.69 10.00
CA THR A 486 0.98 18.21 10.80
C THR A 486 2.31 18.53 10.13
N ALA A 487 3.42 18.18 10.77
CA ALA A 487 4.75 18.28 10.15
C ALA A 487 4.90 17.38 8.90
N ASN A 488 4.06 16.35 8.76
CA ASN A 488 4.03 15.50 7.56
C ASN A 488 2.78 15.85 6.72
N PRO A 489 2.94 16.32 5.47
CA PRO A 489 1.81 16.72 4.62
C PRO A 489 0.84 15.58 4.28
N ALA A 490 1.30 14.31 4.35
CA ALA A 490 0.46 13.13 4.15
C ALA A 490 -0.38 12.74 5.38
N ILE A 491 -0.28 13.50 6.49
CA ILE A 491 -1.00 13.23 7.74
C ILE A 491 -1.64 14.52 8.23
N ARG A 492 -2.94 14.48 8.49
CA ARG A 492 -3.70 15.59 9.08
C ARG A 492 -4.33 15.16 10.41
N LEU A 493 -4.70 16.10 11.24
CA LEU A 493 -5.45 15.87 12.48
C LEU A 493 -6.90 16.30 12.28
N ALA A 494 -7.84 15.41 12.55
CA ALA A 494 -9.25 15.72 12.69
C ALA A 494 -9.60 15.84 14.18
N ALA A 495 -10.46 16.80 14.51
CA ALA A 495 -10.89 17.06 15.89
C ALA A 495 -12.40 16.80 16.02
N PRO A 496 -12.86 15.56 15.96
CA PRO A 496 -14.26 15.23 16.13
C PRO A 496 -14.72 15.48 17.57
N ARG A 497 -16.04 15.51 17.75
CA ARG A 497 -16.64 15.66 19.08
C ARG A 497 -16.09 14.61 20.06
N THR A 498 -15.69 15.07 21.25
CA THR A 498 -15.22 14.24 22.35
C THR A 498 -16.33 14.03 23.39
N ALA A 499 -16.27 12.91 24.09
CA ALA A 499 -17.17 12.57 25.19
C ALA A 499 -16.41 12.50 26.52
N ASP A 500 -17.14 12.62 27.63
CA ASP A 500 -16.57 12.34 28.95
C ASP A 500 -16.24 10.84 29.10
N TYR A 501 -15.02 10.53 29.54
CA TYR A 501 -14.54 9.15 29.65
C TYR A 501 -15.42 8.31 30.59
N ALA A 502 -15.78 8.82 31.79
CA ALA A 502 -16.49 8.03 32.77
C ALA A 502 -17.96 7.75 32.35
N MET A 503 -18.58 8.71 31.66
CA MET A 503 -19.91 8.51 31.09
C MET A 503 -19.88 7.50 29.95
N LEU A 504 -18.88 7.64 29.05
CA LEU A 504 -18.74 6.75 27.88
C LEU A 504 -18.42 5.33 28.32
N ALA A 505 -17.53 5.13 29.28
CA ALA A 505 -17.19 3.82 29.85
C ALA A 505 -18.43 3.08 30.39
N ARG A 506 -19.26 3.76 31.21
CA ARG A 506 -20.53 3.18 31.73
C ARG A 506 -21.51 2.83 30.60
N SER A 507 -21.60 3.68 29.58
CA SER A 507 -22.49 3.39 28.46
C SER A 507 -21.99 2.22 27.60
N ILE A 508 -20.68 2.02 27.51
CA ILE A 508 -20.09 0.84 26.87
C ILE A 508 -20.30 -0.42 27.74
N ASP A 509 -20.28 -0.29 29.09
CA ASP A 509 -20.66 -1.42 29.99
C ASP A 509 -22.08 -1.91 29.69
N GLU A 510 -23.06 -0.98 29.60
CA GLU A 510 -24.44 -1.31 29.21
C GLU A 510 -24.51 -1.99 27.83
N LEU A 511 -23.74 -1.45 26.86
CA LEU A 511 -23.70 -2.00 25.49
C LEU A 511 -23.12 -3.42 25.49
N GLU A 512 -22.02 -3.65 26.19
CA GLU A 512 -21.32 -4.94 26.27
C GLU A 512 -22.18 -5.99 26.99
N GLU A 513 -22.81 -5.63 28.09
CA GLU A 513 -23.74 -6.51 28.83
C GLU A 513 -24.88 -6.98 27.92
N ASN A 514 -25.49 -6.07 27.15
CA ASN A 514 -26.55 -6.42 26.21
C ASN A 514 -26.04 -7.26 25.04
N ALA A 515 -24.82 -7.01 24.56
CA ALA A 515 -24.19 -7.82 23.52
C ALA A 515 -23.89 -9.25 24.00
N ARG A 516 -23.33 -9.40 25.20
CA ARG A 516 -23.09 -10.72 25.83
C ARG A 516 -24.39 -11.45 26.12
N GLY A 517 -25.45 -10.72 26.49
CA GLY A 517 -26.81 -11.24 26.65
C GLY A 517 -27.56 -11.50 25.36
N ARG A 518 -26.93 -11.35 24.18
CA ARG A 518 -27.51 -11.58 22.85
C ARG A 518 -28.78 -10.76 22.55
N ARG A 519 -28.93 -9.58 23.15
CA ARG A 519 -30.09 -8.68 22.99
C ARG A 519 -29.86 -7.72 21.83
N GLU A 520 -29.90 -8.21 20.61
CA GLU A 520 -29.48 -7.49 19.39
C GLU A 520 -30.21 -6.14 19.20
N GLN A 521 -31.53 -6.09 19.33
CA GLN A 521 -32.30 -4.85 19.17
C GLN A 521 -31.85 -3.78 20.18
N ARG A 522 -31.59 -4.18 21.42
CA ARG A 522 -31.10 -3.26 22.45
C ARG A 522 -29.69 -2.77 22.15
N VAL A 523 -28.83 -3.66 21.68
CA VAL A 523 -27.45 -3.32 21.22
C VAL A 523 -27.50 -2.24 20.14
N LEU A 524 -28.35 -2.37 19.14
CA LEU A 524 -28.48 -1.39 18.06
C LEU A 524 -29.03 -0.05 18.54
N GLN A 525 -30.02 -0.04 19.45
CA GLN A 525 -30.55 1.19 20.05
C GLN A 525 -29.47 1.92 20.86
N ILE A 526 -28.69 1.19 21.65
CA ILE A 526 -27.61 1.79 22.45
C ILE A 526 -26.52 2.33 21.52
N LEU A 527 -26.11 1.56 20.51
CA LEU A 527 -25.11 1.98 19.55
C LEU A 527 -25.52 3.28 18.82
N GLN A 528 -26.78 3.38 18.38
CA GLN A 528 -27.31 4.58 17.73
C GLN A 528 -27.35 5.78 18.68
N ARG A 529 -27.66 5.56 19.96
CA ARG A 529 -27.62 6.62 21.00
C ARG A 529 -26.18 7.12 21.24
N LEU A 530 -25.19 6.21 21.24
CA LEU A 530 -23.79 6.54 21.51
C LEU A 530 -23.05 7.14 20.31
N VAL A 531 -23.52 6.87 19.11
CA VAL A 531 -23.00 7.40 17.85
C VAL A 531 -24.14 8.14 17.12
N PRO A 532 -24.42 9.41 17.49
CA PRO A 532 -25.56 10.15 16.94
C PRO A 532 -25.47 10.35 15.42
N GLU A 533 -24.26 10.37 14.87
CA GLU A 533 -23.99 10.45 13.44
C GLU A 533 -24.30 9.13 12.67
N TYR A 534 -24.60 8.03 13.39
CA TYR A 534 -24.94 6.76 12.78
C TYR A 534 -26.38 6.80 12.19
N GLN A 535 -26.46 6.74 10.88
CA GLN A 535 -27.71 6.68 10.13
C GLN A 535 -27.80 5.34 9.37
N PRO A 536 -28.49 4.32 9.94
CA PRO A 536 -28.63 3.02 9.28
C PRO A 536 -29.24 3.17 7.87
N SER A 537 -28.60 2.64 6.85
CA SER A 537 -29.18 2.56 5.51
C SER A 537 -30.22 1.44 5.46
N ALA A 538 -31.49 1.79 5.32
CA ALA A 538 -32.69 0.95 5.12
C ALA A 538 -32.95 -0.15 6.19
N PRO A 539 -34.24 -0.54 6.43
CA PRO A 539 -34.57 -1.57 7.40
C PRO A 539 -33.95 -2.90 6.99
N ARG A 540 -33.23 -3.53 7.93
CA ARG A 540 -32.71 -4.88 7.78
C ARG A 540 -33.88 -5.83 7.51
N PRO A 541 -33.79 -6.75 6.52
CA PRO A 541 -34.70 -7.86 6.50
C PRO A 541 -34.53 -8.58 7.86
N SER A 542 -35.61 -8.72 8.62
CA SER A 542 -35.61 -9.54 9.84
C SER A 542 -34.99 -10.88 9.46
N ALA A 543 -34.02 -11.36 10.24
CA ALA A 543 -33.49 -12.70 10.11
C ALA A 543 -34.62 -13.69 10.52
N ALA A 544 -35.60 -13.86 9.62
CA ALA A 544 -36.39 -15.06 9.58
C ALA A 544 -35.42 -16.16 9.15
N PHE A 545 -34.94 -16.94 10.10
CA PHE A 545 -34.39 -18.24 9.81
C PHE A 545 -35.37 -18.88 8.83
N ALA A 546 -34.97 -19.03 7.57
CA ALA A 546 -35.65 -19.91 6.65
C ALA A 546 -35.51 -21.31 7.25
N SER A 547 -36.51 -21.70 8.06
CA SER A 547 -36.79 -23.09 8.40
C SER A 547 -37.02 -23.76 7.04
N GLY A 548 -36.01 -24.54 6.61
CA GLY A 548 -36.05 -25.32 5.40
C GLY A 548 -37.30 -26.20 5.32
N LYS A 549 -37.89 -26.18 4.16
CA LYS A 549 -38.56 -27.34 3.59
C LYS A 549 -37.68 -27.94 2.51
#